data_fe0b3a61ebaa5491d92d2927968b44eb
#
_entry.id   fe0b3a61ebaa5491d92d2927968b44eb
#
_cell.length_a   1.000
_cell.length_b   1.000
_cell.length_c   1.000
_cell.angle_alpha   90.00
_cell.angle_beta   90.00
_cell.angle_gamma   90.00
#
_symmetry.space_group_name_H-M   'P 1'
#
loop_
_entity.id
_entity.type
_entity.pdbx_description
1 polymer ?
#
loop_
_entity_poly.entity_id
_entity_poly.type
_entity_poly.pdbx_seq_one_letter_code
_entity_poly.pdbx_strand_id
1 'polypeptide(L)'
;MVQYLNELGWGVYSFDHEGGDGQYEFDFGYTDVLTMADRMLIFRLMSKHVARSIGCIATFMPKPWSDAFGSGAHLNVSLADREGGRNLFEAKNKEKSRNGRGYSELAYYFTAGVLRHADAITAVLCPTVNSYKRIEPYGRMREMSWAPVYSAYGHNNRTLTCRLPMNRYCLEVRQADSACNFYLGAAMTLAAGLEGIREKLDPGDAVEFNTYSKTDEELEQAGIHRLSRTLGDSLQKFESDELAKEVFGEAFHSTFLKYKRREWDEFCLEVTPWERKRYLRLL
;
A
#
# COMPACT_ATOMS: atom_id res chain seq x y z
N MET A 1 -19.26 15.06 1.38
CA MET A 1 -17.77 14.91 1.53
C MET A 1 -17.01 15.83 0.59
N VAL A 2 -17.16 15.71 -0.72
CA VAL A 2 -16.40 16.54 -1.71
C VAL A 2 -16.45 18.03 -1.39
N GLN A 3 -17.66 18.57 -1.11
CA GLN A 3 -17.82 19.97 -0.73
C GLN A 3 -16.97 20.36 0.48
N TYR A 4 -17.03 19.58 1.57
CA TYR A 4 -16.25 19.84 2.79
C TYR A 4 -14.75 19.79 2.55
N LEU A 5 -14.27 18.80 1.76
CA LEU A 5 -12.85 18.69 1.42
C LEU A 5 -12.37 19.89 0.60
N ASN A 6 -13.20 20.38 -0.32
CA ASN A 6 -12.87 21.58 -1.12
C ASN A 6 -12.91 22.86 -0.28
N GLU A 7 -13.84 23.00 0.67
CA GLU A 7 -13.87 24.11 1.63
C GLU A 7 -12.60 24.13 2.52
N LEU A 8 -12.03 22.95 2.80
CA LEU A 8 -10.73 22.81 3.49
C LEU A 8 -9.51 23.04 2.57
N GLY A 9 -9.72 23.35 1.30
CA GLY A 9 -8.65 23.60 0.34
C GLY A 9 -7.88 22.34 -0.09
N TRP A 10 -8.49 21.15 -0.05
CA TRP A 10 -7.80 19.92 -0.43
C TRP A 10 -7.77 19.68 -1.95
N GLY A 11 -8.58 20.39 -2.72
CA GLY A 11 -8.58 20.29 -4.18
C GLY A 11 -8.95 18.90 -4.67
N VAL A 12 -10.16 18.44 -4.33
CA VAL A 12 -10.68 17.16 -4.84
C VAL A 12 -10.85 17.27 -6.35
N TYR A 13 -10.15 16.44 -7.10
CA TYR A 13 -10.16 16.43 -8.56
C TYR A 13 -10.83 15.18 -9.16
N SER A 14 -11.01 14.13 -8.38
CA SER A 14 -11.80 12.96 -8.76
C SER A 14 -12.59 12.44 -7.56
N PHE A 15 -13.79 11.99 -7.84
CA PHE A 15 -14.66 11.30 -6.91
C PHE A 15 -15.46 10.26 -7.71
N ASP A 16 -15.12 9.00 -7.53
CA ASP A 16 -15.65 7.93 -8.34
C ASP A 16 -16.29 6.83 -7.49
N HIS A 17 -17.20 6.10 -8.10
CA HIS A 17 -17.72 4.86 -7.57
C HIS A 17 -16.69 3.76 -7.81
N GLU A 18 -16.22 3.13 -6.74
CA GLU A 18 -15.31 1.99 -6.84
C GLU A 18 -16.02 0.67 -7.10
N GLY A 19 -15.25 -0.42 -7.21
CA GLY A 19 -15.78 -1.72 -7.60
C GLY A 19 -16.71 -2.41 -6.60
N GLY A 20 -16.79 -1.94 -5.35
CA GLY A 20 -17.68 -2.50 -4.33
C GLY A 20 -18.98 -1.70 -4.19
N ASP A 21 -20.08 -2.36 -3.82
CA ASP A 21 -21.35 -1.68 -3.55
C ASP A 21 -21.19 -0.66 -2.41
N GLY A 22 -21.49 0.60 -2.71
CA GLY A 22 -21.32 1.72 -1.78
C GLY A 22 -19.86 2.06 -1.45
N GLN A 23 -18.91 1.62 -2.27
CA GLN A 23 -17.50 1.97 -2.17
C GLN A 23 -17.20 3.19 -3.04
N TYR A 24 -16.46 4.15 -2.49
CA TYR A 24 -16.11 5.41 -3.16
C TYR A 24 -14.63 5.68 -3.04
N GLU A 25 -14.02 6.17 -4.13
CA GLU A 25 -12.66 6.70 -4.16
C GLU A 25 -12.67 8.22 -4.17
N PHE A 26 -11.72 8.82 -3.47
CA PHE A 26 -11.51 10.27 -3.46
C PHE A 26 -10.05 10.55 -3.81
N ASP A 27 -9.85 11.30 -4.87
CA ASP A 27 -8.55 11.83 -5.25
C ASP A 27 -8.48 13.32 -4.98
N PHE A 28 -7.47 13.76 -4.26
CA PHE A 28 -7.27 15.17 -3.93
C PHE A 28 -5.81 15.60 -4.09
N GLY A 29 -5.60 16.91 -4.18
CA GLY A 29 -4.30 17.50 -4.46
C GLY A 29 -3.22 17.02 -3.47
N TYR A 30 -2.03 16.72 -4.00
CA TYR A 30 -0.88 16.37 -3.19
C TYR A 30 -0.41 17.57 -2.34
N THR A 31 0.27 17.25 -1.25
CA THR A 31 0.91 18.22 -0.36
C THR A 31 2.15 17.58 0.27
N ASP A 32 2.83 18.27 1.17
CA ASP A 32 3.90 17.67 1.94
C ASP A 32 3.40 16.48 2.78
N VAL A 33 4.34 15.60 3.13
CA VAL A 33 4.05 14.30 3.73
C VAL A 33 3.33 14.38 5.07
N LEU A 34 3.68 15.36 5.93
CA LEU A 34 3.06 15.50 7.25
C LEU A 34 1.64 16.04 7.12
N THR A 35 1.45 17.09 6.34
CA THR A 35 0.11 17.61 6.03
C THR A 35 -0.78 16.55 5.40
N MET A 36 -0.25 15.67 4.53
CA MET A 36 -1.03 14.58 3.95
C MET A 36 -1.43 13.55 5.02
N ALA A 37 -0.53 13.19 5.93
CA ALA A 37 -0.86 12.27 7.03
C ALA A 37 -1.95 12.84 7.95
N ASP A 38 -1.88 14.15 8.29
CA ASP A 38 -2.92 14.87 9.02
C ASP A 38 -4.27 14.83 8.28
N ARG A 39 -4.26 15.13 6.97
CA ARG A 39 -5.45 15.06 6.12
C ARG A 39 -6.09 13.69 6.14
N MET A 40 -5.33 12.62 6.06
CA MET A 40 -5.86 11.26 6.07
C MET A 40 -6.51 10.88 7.41
N LEU A 41 -5.99 11.39 8.52
CA LEU A 41 -6.62 11.22 9.84
C LEU A 41 -7.98 11.96 9.89
N ILE A 42 -7.98 13.23 9.48
CA ILE A 42 -9.20 14.07 9.41
C ILE A 42 -10.21 13.47 8.43
N PHE A 43 -9.77 12.98 7.27
CA PHE A 43 -10.64 12.34 6.27
C PHE A 43 -11.41 11.15 6.86
N ARG A 44 -10.75 10.28 7.61
CA ARG A 44 -11.42 9.15 8.29
C ARG A 44 -12.46 9.62 9.30
N LEU A 45 -12.10 10.58 10.12
CA LEU A 45 -13.00 11.12 11.14
C LEU A 45 -14.22 11.78 10.51
N MET A 46 -13.98 12.64 9.52
CA MET A 46 -15.03 13.37 8.80
C MET A 46 -15.96 12.43 8.04
N SER A 47 -15.42 11.43 7.34
CA SER A 47 -16.23 10.45 6.60
C SER A 47 -17.18 9.69 7.52
N LYS A 48 -16.70 9.27 8.70
CA LYS A 48 -17.55 8.61 9.70
C LYS A 48 -18.65 9.53 10.25
N HIS A 49 -18.32 10.81 10.46
CA HIS A 49 -19.27 11.79 10.95
C HIS A 49 -20.35 12.09 9.90
N VAL A 50 -19.94 12.35 8.66
CA VAL A 50 -20.88 12.64 7.56
C VAL A 50 -21.78 11.44 7.26
N ALA A 51 -21.23 10.23 7.21
CA ALA A 51 -22.04 9.02 7.01
C ALA A 51 -23.11 8.86 8.12
N ARG A 52 -22.70 9.04 9.38
CA ARG A 52 -23.63 8.96 10.52
C ARG A 52 -24.75 9.98 10.42
N SER A 53 -24.48 11.20 9.93
CA SER A 53 -25.50 12.26 9.80
C SER A 53 -26.63 11.93 8.82
N ILE A 54 -26.40 10.96 7.91
CA ILE A 54 -27.38 10.47 6.94
C ILE A 54 -27.81 9.02 7.20
N GLY A 55 -27.57 8.50 8.42
CA GLY A 55 -27.97 7.15 8.80
C GLY A 55 -27.11 6.02 8.22
N CYS A 56 -25.92 6.35 7.68
CA CYS A 56 -24.97 5.40 7.10
C CYS A 56 -23.78 5.15 8.04
N ILE A 57 -23.02 4.08 7.74
CA ILE A 57 -21.74 3.77 8.39
C ILE A 57 -20.64 3.85 7.33
N ALA A 58 -19.63 4.71 7.55
CA ALA A 58 -18.39 4.66 6.79
C ALA A 58 -17.39 3.73 7.48
N THR A 59 -16.90 2.76 6.73
CA THR A 59 -15.84 1.85 7.19
C THR A 59 -14.56 2.04 6.37
N PHE A 60 -13.43 1.92 7.06
CA PHE A 60 -12.08 1.86 6.48
C PHE A 60 -11.46 0.47 6.66
N MET A 61 -12.31 -0.53 6.84
CA MET A 61 -11.89 -1.93 6.94
C MET A 61 -11.30 -2.38 5.60
N PRO A 62 -10.09 -2.96 5.56
CA PRO A 62 -9.42 -3.33 4.32
C PRO A 62 -10.20 -4.31 3.43
N LYS A 63 -10.91 -5.26 4.06
CA LYS A 63 -11.74 -6.27 3.37
C LYS A 63 -13.01 -6.52 4.17
N PRO A 64 -14.07 -5.71 3.98
CA PRO A 64 -15.32 -5.86 4.72
C PRO A 64 -16.06 -7.18 4.41
N TRP A 65 -16.07 -7.59 3.14
CA TRP A 65 -16.73 -8.80 2.66
C TRP A 65 -15.79 -9.64 1.80
N SER A 66 -15.84 -10.95 1.94
CA SER A 66 -14.92 -11.87 1.24
C SER A 66 -15.11 -11.89 -0.28
N ASP A 67 -16.30 -11.62 -0.76
CA ASP A 67 -16.73 -11.66 -2.17
C ASP A 67 -16.84 -10.28 -2.83
N ALA A 68 -16.45 -9.20 -2.12
CA ALA A 68 -16.43 -7.84 -2.64
C ALA A 68 -14.99 -7.29 -2.75
N PHE A 69 -14.84 -6.12 -3.35
CA PHE A 69 -13.55 -5.40 -3.42
C PHE A 69 -13.07 -4.96 -2.04
N GLY A 70 -11.76 -4.85 -1.88
CA GLY A 70 -11.15 -4.30 -0.68
C GLY A 70 -10.88 -2.80 -0.80
N SER A 71 -10.64 -2.15 0.34
CA SER A 71 -10.37 -0.71 0.42
C SER A 71 -8.86 -0.45 0.48
N GLY A 72 -8.29 -0.06 -0.67
CA GLY A 72 -6.91 0.40 -0.77
C GLY A 72 -6.75 1.86 -0.30
N ALA A 73 -5.51 2.25 -0.06
CA ALA A 73 -5.11 3.64 0.17
C ALA A 73 -3.73 3.86 -0.45
N HIS A 74 -3.67 3.95 -1.76
CA HIS A 74 -2.41 3.98 -2.48
C HIS A 74 -1.60 5.24 -2.12
N LEU A 75 -0.35 5.07 -1.74
CA LEU A 75 0.55 6.19 -1.47
C LEU A 75 1.23 6.61 -2.77
N ASN A 76 0.89 7.79 -3.27
CA ASN A 76 1.56 8.39 -4.42
C ASN A 76 2.69 9.29 -3.90
N VAL A 77 3.94 8.84 -4.00
CA VAL A 77 5.11 9.49 -3.44
C VAL A 77 5.99 10.05 -4.56
N SER A 78 6.42 11.28 -4.41
CA SER A 78 7.48 11.89 -5.21
C SER A 78 8.40 12.73 -4.32
N LEU A 79 9.60 13.00 -4.81
CA LEU A 79 10.53 13.92 -4.13
C LEU A 79 10.60 15.23 -4.91
N ALA A 80 10.62 16.33 -4.20
CA ALA A 80 10.85 17.65 -4.77
C ALA A 80 12.24 18.17 -4.37
N ASP A 81 12.76 19.14 -5.12
CA ASP A 81 13.90 19.92 -4.67
C ASP A 81 13.54 20.75 -3.43
N ARG A 82 14.57 21.35 -2.79
CA ARG A 82 14.37 22.12 -1.54
C ARG A 82 13.45 23.32 -1.71
N GLU A 83 13.34 23.83 -2.90
CA GLU A 83 12.47 24.97 -3.25
C GLU A 83 11.03 24.49 -3.54
N GLY A 84 10.81 23.17 -3.61
CA GLY A 84 9.49 22.54 -3.84
C GLY A 84 8.97 22.72 -5.27
N GLY A 85 9.77 23.31 -6.16
CA GLY A 85 9.31 23.67 -7.51
C GLY A 85 9.49 22.58 -8.55
N ARG A 86 10.38 21.61 -8.32
CA ARG A 86 10.72 20.60 -9.31
C ARG A 86 10.55 19.20 -8.76
N ASN A 87 9.79 18.37 -9.47
CA ASN A 87 9.70 16.94 -9.18
C ASN A 87 11.00 16.22 -9.61
N LEU A 88 11.68 15.60 -8.64
CA LEU A 88 12.95 14.92 -8.88
C LEU A 88 12.78 13.53 -9.50
N PHE A 89 11.56 13.00 -9.53
CA PHE A 89 11.26 11.74 -10.23
C PHE A 89 11.11 11.94 -11.74
N GLU A 90 10.91 13.18 -12.19
CA GLU A 90 10.89 13.51 -13.60
C GLU A 90 12.32 13.66 -14.15
N ALA A 91 12.63 12.96 -15.24
CA ALA A 91 13.92 13.05 -15.91
C ALA A 91 14.09 14.41 -16.60
N LYS A 92 15.29 15.00 -16.50
CA LYS A 92 15.64 16.25 -17.24
C LYS A 92 15.56 16.08 -18.75
N ASN A 93 15.91 14.89 -19.24
CA ASN A 93 15.80 14.51 -20.65
C ASN A 93 15.00 13.21 -20.74
N LYS A 94 13.75 13.33 -21.13
CA LYS A 94 12.81 12.20 -21.19
C LYS A 94 13.21 11.14 -22.22
N GLU A 95 13.75 11.56 -23.35
CA GLU A 95 14.17 10.66 -24.44
C GLU A 95 15.35 9.76 -24.02
N LYS A 96 16.21 10.28 -23.13
CA LYS A 96 17.37 9.55 -22.59
C LYS A 96 17.10 8.82 -21.28
N SER A 97 15.85 8.89 -20.78
CA SER A 97 15.45 8.17 -19.57
C SER A 97 15.36 6.67 -19.84
N ARG A 98 15.43 5.87 -18.76
CA ARG A 98 15.27 4.40 -18.83
C ARG A 98 13.96 4.06 -19.60
N ASN A 99 14.12 3.31 -20.69
CA ASN A 99 13.01 2.90 -21.58
C ASN A 99 12.18 4.06 -22.18
N GLY A 100 12.70 5.28 -22.23
CA GLY A 100 11.97 6.45 -22.76
C GLY A 100 10.73 6.85 -21.95
N ARG A 101 10.62 6.38 -20.71
CA ARG A 101 9.42 6.59 -19.87
C ARG A 101 9.38 7.93 -19.14
N GLY A 102 10.45 8.71 -19.21
CA GLY A 102 10.53 10.04 -18.61
C GLY A 102 10.79 10.07 -17.10
N TYR A 103 10.99 8.92 -16.47
CA TYR A 103 11.41 8.84 -15.07
C TYR A 103 12.92 9.03 -14.92
N SER A 104 13.34 9.69 -13.86
CA SER A 104 14.75 9.83 -13.50
C SER A 104 15.30 8.54 -12.89
N GLU A 105 16.61 8.35 -12.93
CA GLU A 105 17.27 7.23 -12.22
C GLU A 105 16.99 7.28 -10.70
N LEU A 106 16.82 8.47 -10.14
CA LEU A 106 16.47 8.65 -8.73
C LEU A 106 15.12 8.00 -8.39
N ALA A 107 14.13 8.06 -9.29
CA ALA A 107 12.85 7.38 -9.11
C ALA A 107 13.01 5.85 -9.09
N TYR A 108 13.87 5.31 -9.95
CA TYR A 108 14.17 3.87 -9.97
C TYR A 108 14.93 3.42 -8.72
N TYR A 109 15.93 4.19 -8.27
CA TYR A 109 16.64 3.90 -7.01
C TYR A 109 15.68 3.91 -5.82
N PHE A 110 14.80 4.91 -5.74
CA PHE A 110 13.77 4.99 -4.71
C PHE A 110 12.84 3.77 -4.74
N THR A 111 12.38 3.39 -5.92
CA THR A 111 11.53 2.20 -6.12
C THR A 111 12.23 0.93 -5.67
N ALA A 112 13.52 0.78 -5.99
CA ALA A 112 14.33 -0.37 -5.58
C ALA A 112 14.45 -0.49 -4.06
N GLY A 113 14.64 0.63 -3.36
CA GLY A 113 14.64 0.66 -1.89
C GLY A 113 13.31 0.22 -1.30
N VAL A 114 12.19 0.72 -1.83
CA VAL A 114 10.84 0.29 -1.40
C VAL A 114 10.63 -1.20 -1.65
N LEU A 115 11.09 -1.75 -2.77
CA LEU A 115 10.97 -3.17 -3.07
C LEU A 115 11.85 -4.05 -2.16
N ARG A 116 13.08 -3.60 -1.82
CA ARG A 116 13.96 -4.30 -0.88
C ARG A 116 13.28 -4.56 0.47
N HIS A 117 12.54 -3.59 0.97
CA HIS A 117 11.86 -3.62 2.26
C HIS A 117 10.35 -3.92 2.16
N ALA A 118 9.87 -4.39 0.99
CA ALA A 118 8.44 -4.51 0.72
C ALA A 118 7.68 -5.33 1.77
N ASP A 119 8.23 -6.44 2.23
CA ASP A 119 7.60 -7.29 3.26
C ASP A 119 7.53 -6.60 4.63
N ALA A 120 8.60 -5.93 5.05
CA ALA A 120 8.62 -5.17 6.30
C ALA A 120 7.67 -3.96 6.24
N ILE A 121 7.68 -3.24 5.12
CA ILE A 121 6.74 -2.15 4.83
C ILE A 121 5.30 -2.65 4.89
N THR A 122 5.02 -3.87 4.43
CA THR A 122 3.68 -4.46 4.45
C THR A 122 3.13 -4.57 5.87
N ALA A 123 3.93 -4.87 6.89
CA ALA A 123 3.47 -4.89 8.29
C ALA A 123 2.92 -3.54 8.77
N VAL A 124 3.42 -2.44 8.19
CA VAL A 124 3.02 -1.06 8.54
C VAL A 124 1.87 -0.57 7.66
N LEU A 125 1.90 -0.87 6.37
CA LEU A 125 0.90 -0.44 5.39
C LEU A 125 -0.36 -1.32 5.38
N CYS A 126 -0.23 -2.58 5.82
CA CYS A 126 -1.30 -3.57 5.97
C CYS A 126 -1.38 -4.03 7.44
N PRO A 127 -1.75 -3.14 8.38
CA PRO A 127 -1.45 -3.32 9.80
C PRO A 127 -2.43 -4.23 10.55
N THR A 128 -3.37 -4.89 9.88
CA THR A 128 -4.40 -5.71 10.54
C THR A 128 -4.47 -7.11 9.93
N VAL A 129 -4.96 -8.08 10.68
CA VAL A 129 -5.25 -9.43 10.15
C VAL A 129 -6.19 -9.39 8.94
N ASN A 130 -7.07 -8.40 8.89
CA ASN A 130 -8.01 -8.20 7.80
C ASN A 130 -7.33 -7.64 6.54
N SER A 131 -6.22 -6.91 6.66
CA SER A 131 -5.44 -6.36 5.56
C SER A 131 -5.00 -7.43 4.57
N TYR A 132 -4.58 -8.59 5.07
CA TYR A 132 -4.09 -9.71 4.25
C TYR A 132 -5.19 -10.41 3.46
N LYS A 133 -6.45 -10.27 3.87
CA LYS A 133 -7.60 -10.71 3.07
C LYS A 133 -7.85 -9.82 1.85
N ARG A 134 -7.34 -8.58 1.86
CA ARG A 134 -7.37 -7.67 0.71
C ARG A 134 -6.27 -7.97 -0.30
N ILE A 135 -5.03 -8.12 0.16
CA ILE A 135 -3.88 -8.39 -0.71
C ILE A 135 -3.77 -9.85 -1.13
N GLU A 136 -4.58 -10.75 -0.56
CA GLU A 136 -4.70 -12.16 -0.89
C GLU A 136 -6.06 -12.46 -1.52
N PRO A 137 -6.33 -12.04 -2.77
CA PRO A 137 -7.61 -12.26 -3.40
C PRO A 137 -7.85 -13.73 -3.67
N TYR A 138 -9.06 -14.20 -3.37
CA TYR A 138 -9.48 -15.59 -3.53
C TYR A 138 -10.59 -15.74 -4.58
N GLY A 139 -10.58 -16.85 -5.30
CA GLY A 139 -11.59 -17.18 -6.29
C GLY A 139 -11.68 -16.13 -7.40
N ARG A 140 -12.90 -15.75 -7.80
CA ARG A 140 -13.15 -14.75 -8.85
C ARG A 140 -12.52 -13.38 -8.56
N MET A 141 -12.30 -13.03 -7.29
CA MET A 141 -11.68 -11.76 -6.92
C MET A 141 -10.21 -11.69 -7.29
N ARG A 142 -9.52 -12.82 -7.50
CA ARG A 142 -8.11 -12.84 -7.90
C ARG A 142 -7.88 -12.10 -9.22
N GLU A 143 -8.74 -12.27 -10.19
CA GLU A 143 -8.60 -11.65 -11.52
C GLU A 143 -9.14 -10.21 -11.58
N MET A 144 -10.07 -9.87 -10.70
CA MET A 144 -10.81 -8.61 -10.75
C MET A 144 -10.24 -7.54 -9.80
N SER A 145 -9.58 -7.92 -8.71
CA SER A 145 -9.30 -7.00 -7.60
C SER A 145 -8.10 -6.08 -7.81
N TRP A 146 -7.22 -6.37 -8.78
CA TRP A 146 -5.93 -5.68 -8.96
C TRP A 146 -5.15 -5.50 -7.65
N ALA A 147 -5.25 -6.47 -6.74
CA ALA A 147 -4.55 -6.45 -5.48
C ALA A 147 -3.04 -6.64 -5.72
N PRO A 148 -2.18 -5.91 -5.02
CA PRO A 148 -0.73 -5.98 -5.19
C PRO A 148 -0.16 -7.18 -4.42
N VAL A 149 -0.28 -8.38 -4.99
CA VAL A 149 0.16 -9.64 -4.35
C VAL A 149 1.67 -9.82 -4.42
N TYR A 150 2.33 -9.28 -5.43
CA TYR A 150 3.73 -9.55 -5.72
C TYR A 150 4.60 -8.31 -5.60
N SER A 151 5.80 -8.49 -5.01
CA SER A 151 6.82 -7.46 -4.86
C SER A 151 7.59 -7.29 -6.15
N ALA A 152 7.15 -6.35 -6.97
CA ALA A 152 7.80 -5.91 -8.20
C ALA A 152 7.27 -4.52 -8.58
N TYR A 153 7.84 -3.93 -9.64
CA TYR A 153 7.34 -2.70 -10.21
C TYR A 153 6.99 -2.83 -11.70
N GLY A 154 6.10 -1.98 -12.16
CA GLY A 154 5.75 -1.81 -13.57
C GLY A 154 5.25 -0.39 -13.84
N HIS A 155 5.17 0.01 -15.11
CA HIS A 155 4.77 1.37 -15.44
C HIS A 155 3.26 1.57 -15.44
N ASN A 156 2.51 0.59 -15.87
CA ASN A 156 1.04 0.66 -15.84
C ASN A 156 0.39 -0.62 -15.30
N ASN A 157 1.16 -1.46 -14.66
CA ASN A 157 0.70 -2.71 -14.09
C ASN A 157 0.15 -2.49 -12.68
N ARG A 158 -1.14 -2.75 -12.49
CA ARG A 158 -1.84 -2.58 -11.20
C ARG A 158 -1.81 -3.83 -10.32
N THR A 159 -1.23 -4.94 -10.79
CA THR A 159 -1.14 -6.19 -10.00
C THR A 159 0.10 -6.26 -9.11
N LEU A 160 0.92 -5.21 -9.12
CA LEU A 160 2.20 -5.12 -8.44
C LEU A 160 2.18 -4.17 -7.25
N THR A 161 3.13 -4.34 -6.34
CA THR A 161 3.34 -3.48 -5.17
C THR A 161 3.68 -2.05 -5.55
N CYS A 162 4.54 -1.87 -6.54
CA CYS A 162 5.04 -0.59 -7.00
C CYS A 162 4.60 -0.32 -8.45
N ARG A 163 4.02 0.85 -8.68
CA ARG A 163 3.66 1.32 -10.01
C ARG A 163 4.27 2.68 -10.27
N LEU A 164 4.88 2.85 -11.44
CA LEU A 164 5.34 4.12 -11.98
C LEU A 164 4.34 4.57 -13.07
N PRO A 165 3.33 5.41 -12.73
CA PRO A 165 2.26 5.78 -13.66
C PRO A 165 2.78 6.54 -14.88
N MET A 166 2.14 6.34 -16.05
CA MET A 166 2.55 6.99 -17.29
C MET A 166 2.09 8.47 -17.44
N ASN A 167 1.17 8.90 -16.62
CA ASN A 167 0.54 10.22 -16.69
C ASN A 167 1.03 11.20 -15.61
N ARG A 168 1.86 10.75 -14.65
CA ARG A 168 2.42 11.57 -13.58
C ARG A 168 3.72 10.94 -13.06
N TYR A 169 4.65 11.76 -12.56
CA TYR A 169 5.94 11.28 -12.07
C TYR A 169 5.90 11.08 -10.54
N CYS A 170 5.40 9.93 -10.13
CA CYS A 170 5.42 9.47 -8.74
C CYS A 170 5.63 7.96 -8.68
N LEU A 171 5.98 7.45 -7.52
CA LEU A 171 5.85 6.04 -7.19
C LEU A 171 4.48 5.85 -6.50
N GLU A 172 3.63 5.02 -7.06
CA GLU A 172 2.40 4.56 -6.43
C GLU A 172 2.69 3.26 -5.68
N VAL A 173 2.73 3.33 -4.34
CA VAL A 173 2.87 2.19 -3.43
C VAL A 173 1.48 1.65 -3.16
N ARG A 174 1.17 0.48 -3.72
CA ARG A 174 -0.19 -0.04 -3.83
C ARG A 174 -0.62 -0.97 -2.71
N GLN A 175 0.33 -1.49 -1.93
CA GLN A 175 0.02 -2.40 -0.83
C GLN A 175 -0.74 -1.74 0.33
N ALA A 176 -0.57 -0.43 0.53
CA ALA A 176 -1.25 0.30 1.59
C ALA A 176 -2.78 0.13 1.53
N ASP A 177 -3.38 -0.06 2.66
CA ASP A 177 -4.83 -0.09 2.82
C ASP A 177 -5.36 1.03 3.72
N SER A 178 -6.67 1.14 3.75
CA SER A 178 -7.35 2.21 4.47
C SER A 178 -7.23 2.12 6.01
N ALA A 179 -6.69 1.02 6.58
CA ALA A 179 -6.40 0.91 8.02
C ALA A 179 -5.01 1.41 8.39
N CYS A 180 -4.15 1.69 7.41
CA CYS A 180 -2.78 2.17 7.61
C CYS A 180 -2.73 3.41 8.53
N ASN A 181 -1.72 3.46 9.40
CA ASN A 181 -1.31 4.71 10.00
C ASN A 181 -0.38 5.45 9.03
N PHE A 182 -0.87 6.53 8.42
CA PHE A 182 -0.18 7.22 7.34
C PHE A 182 1.13 7.88 7.76
N TYR A 183 1.31 8.24 9.04
CA TYR A 183 2.60 8.73 9.55
C TYR A 183 3.65 7.62 9.52
N LEU A 184 3.30 6.44 10.03
CA LEU A 184 4.20 5.29 10.06
C LEU A 184 4.47 4.76 8.65
N GLY A 185 3.41 4.67 7.83
CA GLY A 185 3.51 4.23 6.43
C GLY A 185 4.40 5.12 5.60
N ALA A 186 4.24 6.44 5.72
CA ALA A 186 5.07 7.42 5.05
C ALA A 186 6.53 7.37 5.53
N ALA A 187 6.76 7.30 6.84
CA ALA A 187 8.11 7.23 7.41
C ALA A 187 8.89 6.03 6.86
N MET A 188 8.30 4.83 6.91
CA MET A 188 8.95 3.63 6.44
C MET A 188 9.17 3.63 4.91
N THR A 189 8.18 4.09 4.14
CA THR A 189 8.28 4.18 2.67
C THR A 189 9.36 5.17 2.25
N LEU A 190 9.43 6.34 2.89
CA LEU A 190 10.44 7.35 2.60
C LEU A 190 11.84 6.86 2.98
N ALA A 191 12.01 6.26 4.15
CA ALA A 191 13.29 5.74 4.60
C ALA A 191 13.83 4.67 3.63
N ALA A 192 12.98 3.71 3.25
CA ALA A 192 13.34 2.68 2.29
C ALA A 192 13.73 3.25 0.92
N GLY A 193 12.94 4.19 0.41
CA GLY A 193 13.26 4.84 -0.86
C GLY A 193 14.54 5.68 -0.80
N LEU A 194 14.80 6.37 0.30
CA LEU A 194 16.05 7.14 0.50
C LEU A 194 17.28 6.24 0.65
N GLU A 195 17.14 5.07 1.29
CA GLU A 195 18.19 4.06 1.29
C GLU A 195 18.51 3.60 -0.14
N GLY A 196 17.48 3.28 -0.94
CA GLY A 196 17.65 2.92 -2.35
C GLY A 196 18.38 3.97 -3.16
N ILE A 197 18.14 5.26 -2.90
CA ILE A 197 18.86 6.37 -3.53
C ILE A 197 20.32 6.43 -3.05
N ARG A 198 20.57 6.32 -1.75
CA ARG A 198 21.92 6.36 -1.17
C ARG A 198 22.82 5.26 -1.73
N GLU A 199 22.26 4.06 -1.86
CA GLU A 199 22.95 2.88 -2.33
C GLU A 199 22.90 2.71 -3.86
N LYS A 200 22.12 3.54 -4.56
CA LYS A 200 21.90 3.45 -6.02
C LYS A 200 21.40 2.06 -6.44
N LEU A 201 20.42 1.55 -5.72
CA LEU A 201 19.85 0.23 -5.97
C LEU A 201 19.16 0.19 -7.34
N ASP A 202 19.26 -0.94 -8.03
CA ASP A 202 18.52 -1.17 -9.27
C ASP A 202 17.27 -2.03 -8.97
N PRO A 203 16.07 -1.60 -9.36
CA PRO A 203 14.86 -2.41 -9.20
C PRO A 203 14.75 -3.56 -10.22
N GLY A 204 15.71 -3.71 -11.13
CA GLY A 204 15.65 -4.65 -12.25
C GLY A 204 14.72 -4.21 -13.37
N ASP A 205 14.18 -5.16 -14.12
CA ASP A 205 13.28 -4.91 -15.24
C ASP A 205 11.83 -4.69 -14.76
N ALA A 206 11.12 -3.82 -15.48
CA ALA A 206 9.70 -3.59 -15.21
C ALA A 206 8.84 -4.78 -15.63
N VAL A 207 7.91 -5.18 -14.78
CA VAL A 207 6.96 -6.26 -15.04
C VAL A 207 5.69 -5.66 -15.69
N GLU A 208 5.53 -5.87 -16.98
CA GLU A 208 4.43 -5.28 -17.75
C GLU A 208 3.29 -6.28 -18.06
N PHE A 209 3.44 -7.54 -17.70
CA PHE A 209 2.41 -8.56 -17.86
C PHE A 209 1.52 -8.68 -16.61
N ASN A 210 0.30 -9.19 -16.80
CA ASN A 210 -0.59 -9.47 -15.68
C ASN A 210 -0.06 -10.68 -14.87
N THR A 211 0.37 -10.42 -13.63
CA THR A 211 0.95 -11.46 -12.76
C THR A 211 -0.06 -12.55 -12.38
N TYR A 212 -1.35 -12.27 -12.43
CA TYR A 212 -2.38 -13.27 -12.14
C TYR A 212 -2.52 -14.36 -13.20
N SER A 213 -1.94 -14.15 -14.40
CA SER A 213 -1.90 -15.15 -15.47
C SER A 213 -0.78 -16.17 -15.31
N LYS A 214 0.05 -16.02 -14.27
CA LYS A 214 1.22 -16.86 -13.97
C LYS A 214 1.05 -17.62 -12.67
N THR A 215 1.77 -18.74 -12.54
CA THR A 215 1.86 -19.46 -11.26
C THR A 215 2.86 -18.79 -10.33
N ASP A 216 2.76 -19.06 -9.02
CA ASP A 216 3.71 -18.53 -8.05
C ASP A 216 5.14 -19.00 -8.38
N GLU A 217 5.31 -20.26 -8.86
CA GLU A 217 6.61 -20.84 -9.24
C GLU A 217 7.21 -20.13 -10.46
N GLU A 218 6.39 -19.80 -11.50
CA GLU A 218 6.85 -19.05 -12.67
C GLU A 218 7.33 -17.65 -12.28
N LEU A 219 6.63 -17.00 -11.35
CA LEU A 219 6.98 -15.66 -10.88
C LEU A 219 8.24 -15.67 -10.02
N GLU A 220 8.38 -16.65 -9.13
CA GLU A 220 9.58 -16.83 -8.31
C GLU A 220 10.84 -17.08 -9.16
N GLN A 221 10.73 -17.91 -10.21
CA GLN A 221 11.80 -18.13 -11.18
C GLN A 221 12.19 -16.84 -11.93
N ALA A 222 11.23 -15.92 -12.11
CA ALA A 222 11.48 -14.60 -12.67
C ALA A 222 11.99 -13.57 -11.63
N GLY A 223 12.27 -13.98 -10.38
CA GLY A 223 12.71 -13.11 -9.30
C GLY A 223 11.59 -12.24 -8.70
N ILE A 224 10.34 -12.56 -8.98
CA ILE A 224 9.16 -11.84 -8.50
C ILE A 224 8.58 -12.63 -7.32
N HIS A 225 8.87 -12.20 -6.11
CA HIS A 225 8.38 -12.89 -4.92
C HIS A 225 7.01 -12.36 -4.47
N ARG A 226 6.28 -13.23 -3.81
CA ARG A 226 4.99 -12.91 -3.23
C ARG A 226 5.18 -12.18 -1.90
N LEU A 227 4.35 -11.15 -1.64
CA LEU A 227 4.30 -10.52 -0.33
C LEU A 227 3.83 -11.48 0.75
N SER A 228 4.15 -11.17 2.00
CA SER A 228 3.69 -11.90 3.17
C SER A 228 2.17 -12.12 3.13
N ARG A 229 1.72 -13.33 3.44
CA ARG A 229 0.31 -13.74 3.31
C ARG A 229 -0.51 -13.49 4.58
N THR A 230 0.17 -13.31 5.69
CA THR A 230 -0.46 -13.09 7.00
C THR A 230 0.22 -11.96 7.75
N LEU A 231 -0.50 -11.41 8.74
CA LEU A 231 0.09 -10.43 9.66
C LEU A 231 1.29 -11.04 10.39
N GLY A 232 1.19 -12.32 10.80
CA GLY A 232 2.28 -13.02 11.48
C GLY A 232 3.56 -13.08 10.65
N ASP A 233 3.47 -13.44 9.36
CA ASP A 233 4.61 -13.48 8.43
C ASP A 233 5.24 -12.10 8.27
N SER A 234 4.41 -11.09 8.06
CA SER A 234 4.87 -9.71 7.87
C SER A 234 5.56 -9.14 9.11
N LEU A 235 5.06 -9.48 10.30
CA LEU A 235 5.70 -9.08 11.56
C LEU A 235 7.06 -9.74 11.76
N GLN A 236 7.27 -10.97 11.31
CA GLN A 236 8.59 -11.60 11.33
C GLN A 236 9.59 -10.86 10.42
N LYS A 237 9.15 -10.44 9.23
CA LYS A 237 9.96 -9.65 8.30
C LYS A 237 10.27 -8.26 8.87
N PHE A 238 9.28 -7.59 9.46
CA PHE A 238 9.46 -6.30 10.12
C PHE A 238 10.43 -6.38 11.30
N GLU A 239 10.37 -7.44 12.11
CA GLU A 239 11.26 -7.66 13.25
C GLU A 239 12.73 -7.81 12.83
N SER A 240 12.99 -8.49 11.73
CA SER A 240 14.33 -8.74 11.21
C SER A 240 14.88 -7.62 10.33
N ASP A 241 14.05 -6.62 9.99
CA ASP A 241 14.45 -5.53 9.10
C ASP A 241 15.18 -4.43 9.89
N GLU A 242 16.47 -4.24 9.58
CA GLU A 242 17.31 -3.27 10.30
C GLU A 242 16.87 -1.82 10.03
N LEU A 243 16.37 -1.52 8.80
CA LEU A 243 15.85 -0.19 8.49
C LEU A 243 14.61 0.12 9.33
N ALA A 244 13.72 -0.85 9.56
CA ALA A 244 12.55 -0.66 10.43
C ALA A 244 12.96 -0.31 11.87
N LYS A 245 14.02 -0.95 12.39
CA LYS A 245 14.58 -0.62 13.71
C LYS A 245 15.19 0.80 13.75
N GLU A 246 15.93 1.16 12.70
CA GLU A 246 16.50 2.51 12.57
C GLU A 246 15.43 3.59 12.53
N VAL A 247 14.40 3.40 11.69
CA VAL A 247 13.34 4.39 11.46
C VAL A 247 12.48 4.63 12.71
N PHE A 248 12.12 3.56 13.39
CA PHE A 248 11.20 3.66 14.52
C PHE A 248 11.90 3.73 15.89
N GLY A 249 13.16 3.38 15.95
CA GLY A 249 13.89 3.19 17.19
C GLY A 249 13.43 1.96 17.96
N GLU A 250 14.32 1.41 18.78
CA GLU A 250 14.14 0.12 19.47
C GLU A 250 12.87 0.08 20.33
N ALA A 251 12.59 1.14 21.07
CA ALA A 251 11.44 1.20 21.98
C ALA A 251 10.09 1.14 21.24
N PHE A 252 9.95 1.91 20.15
CA PHE A 252 8.71 1.88 19.36
C PHE A 252 8.61 0.60 18.55
N HIS A 253 9.69 0.15 17.91
CA HIS A 253 9.74 -1.08 17.14
C HIS A 253 9.27 -2.29 17.97
N SER A 254 9.83 -2.48 19.16
CA SER A 254 9.44 -3.56 20.08
C SER A 254 7.99 -3.43 20.56
N THR A 255 7.52 -2.21 20.84
CA THR A 255 6.14 -1.95 21.26
C THR A 255 5.15 -2.26 20.13
N PHE A 256 5.46 -1.84 18.90
CA PHE A 256 4.64 -2.13 17.72
C PHE A 256 4.52 -3.65 17.50
N LEU A 257 5.63 -4.37 17.53
CA LEU A 257 5.64 -5.82 17.42
C LEU A 257 4.79 -6.50 18.50
N LYS A 258 4.98 -6.11 19.76
CA LYS A 258 4.21 -6.66 20.87
C LYS A 258 2.71 -6.45 20.70
N TYR A 259 2.32 -5.24 20.29
CA TYR A 259 0.91 -4.89 20.08
C TYR A 259 0.30 -5.66 18.91
N LYS A 260 1.02 -5.78 17.80
CA LYS A 260 0.53 -6.46 16.58
C LYS A 260 0.57 -7.98 16.68
N ARG A 261 1.54 -8.54 17.41
CA ARG A 261 1.56 -9.97 17.71
C ARG A 261 0.37 -10.37 18.58
N ARG A 262 0.01 -9.55 19.54
CA ARG A 262 -1.18 -9.82 20.34
C ARG A 262 -2.45 -9.89 19.46
N GLU A 263 -2.63 -8.96 18.50
CA GLU A 263 -3.75 -9.01 17.53
C GLU A 263 -3.73 -10.31 16.70
N TRP A 264 -2.54 -10.72 16.27
CA TRP A 264 -2.35 -11.96 15.52
C TRP A 264 -2.68 -13.20 16.35
N ASP A 265 -2.19 -13.27 17.57
CA ASP A 265 -2.43 -14.39 18.49
C ASP A 265 -3.92 -14.49 18.84
N GLU A 266 -4.58 -13.38 19.16
CA GLU A 266 -6.03 -13.34 19.43
C GLU A 266 -6.82 -13.84 18.21
N PHE A 267 -6.46 -13.45 17.00
CA PHE A 267 -7.09 -13.94 15.77
C PHE A 267 -6.87 -15.45 15.55
N CYS A 268 -5.67 -15.96 15.81
CA CYS A 268 -5.35 -17.37 15.63
C CYS A 268 -6.09 -18.29 16.63
N LEU A 269 -6.43 -17.75 17.79
CA LEU A 269 -7.18 -18.50 18.82
C LEU A 269 -8.70 -18.46 18.61
N GLU A 270 -9.19 -17.60 17.71
CA GLU A 270 -10.62 -17.48 17.44
C GLU A 270 -11.15 -18.68 16.65
N VAL A 271 -12.13 -19.40 17.22
CA VAL A 271 -12.82 -20.49 16.50
C VAL A 271 -13.95 -19.90 15.65
N THR A 272 -13.68 -19.77 14.38
CA THR A 272 -14.54 -19.07 13.43
C THR A 272 -15.83 -19.83 13.07
N PRO A 273 -16.89 -19.14 12.62
CA PRO A 273 -18.07 -19.79 12.06
C PRO A 273 -17.75 -20.71 10.88
N TRP A 274 -16.70 -20.38 10.10
CA TRP A 274 -16.24 -21.18 8.96
C TRP A 274 -15.71 -22.54 9.44
N GLU A 275 -14.85 -22.56 10.47
CA GLU A 275 -14.31 -23.80 11.07
C GLU A 275 -15.41 -24.70 11.62
N ARG A 276 -16.34 -24.11 12.40
CA ARG A 276 -17.50 -24.84 12.91
C ARG A 276 -18.35 -25.42 11.80
N LYS A 277 -18.64 -24.64 10.75
CA LYS A 277 -19.40 -25.13 9.58
C LYS A 277 -18.64 -26.26 8.87
N ARG A 278 -17.31 -26.16 8.77
CA ARG A 278 -16.47 -27.11 8.06
C ARG A 278 -16.26 -28.41 8.80
N TYR A 279 -16.00 -28.34 10.10
CA TYR A 279 -15.47 -29.47 10.86
C TYR A 279 -16.43 -30.10 11.85
N LEU A 280 -17.41 -29.35 12.36
CA LEU A 280 -18.29 -29.85 13.46
C LEU A 280 -19.06 -31.15 13.14
N ARG A 281 -19.32 -31.40 11.85
CA ARG A 281 -20.02 -32.62 11.39
C ARG A 281 -19.11 -33.57 10.59
N LEU A 282 -17.88 -33.17 10.33
CA LEU A 282 -16.96 -33.96 9.54
C LEU A 282 -16.05 -34.82 10.42
N LEU A 283 -15.69 -34.29 11.58
CA LEU A 283 -14.83 -34.91 12.60
C LEU A 283 -15.63 -35.29 13.82
#